data_1b7af6433d1f17f43df44df511218f51
#
_entry.id   1b7af6433d1f17f43df44df511218f51
#
_cell.length_a   1.000
_cell.length_b   1.000
_cell.length_c   1.000
_cell.angle_alpha   90.00
_cell.angle_beta   90.00
_cell.angle_gamma   90.00
#
_symmetry.space_group_name_H-M   'P 1'
#
loop_
_entity.id
_entity.type
_entity.pdbx_description
1 polymer ?
#
loop_
_entity_poly.entity_id
_entity_poly.type
_entity_poly.pdbx_seq_one_letter_code
_entity_poly.pdbx_strand_id
1 'polypeptide(L)'
;MADEPGKLDISDEMIAERRGGSGKMPTDMPSWMAKSIVNIDKFSKWIGSVVCWILMPLIFAMTYEVLARKLFLAPTIWAYDISRFLYGALFMLGAGYALSRGVHIRADFLYRNFKTKTQGLIDFWLYLLFYFPGLIVFLYMTIGFVEESIRRGERGMDTTWMPYMWPIKTCLLLGIIFLLVQGFSELLKSYWAANKGEWPGETK
;
A
#
# COMPACT_ATOMS: atom_id res chain seq x y z
N MET A 1 -33.11 0.97 17.54
CA MET A 1 -32.16 1.48 16.53
C MET A 1 -31.14 0.36 16.39
N ALA A 2 -31.36 -0.49 15.38
CA ALA A 2 -30.75 -1.81 15.29
C ALA A 2 -29.29 -1.68 14.82
N ASP A 3 -28.40 -2.23 15.62
CA ASP A 3 -27.01 -2.50 15.28
C ASP A 3 -26.99 -3.48 14.08
N GLU A 4 -26.43 -3.06 12.95
CA GLU A 4 -26.24 -3.95 11.80
C GLU A 4 -25.07 -4.91 12.09
N PRO A 5 -25.32 -6.22 12.24
CA PRO A 5 -24.25 -7.19 12.40
C PRO A 5 -23.69 -7.52 11.02
N GLY A 6 -22.48 -7.06 10.71
CA GLY A 6 -21.79 -7.55 9.51
C GLY A 6 -20.74 -6.68 8.89
N LYS A 7 -20.49 -5.48 9.35
CA LYS A 7 -19.26 -4.75 9.00
C LYS A 7 -18.18 -5.20 9.97
N LEU A 8 -17.25 -6.01 9.46
CA LEU A 8 -15.88 -6.03 9.96
C LEU A 8 -15.28 -4.64 9.70
N ASP A 9 -15.82 -3.66 10.40
CA ASP A 9 -15.17 -2.40 10.58
C ASP A 9 -13.91 -2.73 11.39
N ILE A 10 -12.78 -2.85 10.68
CA ILE A 10 -11.49 -2.65 11.32
C ILE A 10 -11.56 -1.18 11.67
N SER A 11 -12.25 -0.89 12.77
CA SER A 11 -12.66 0.46 13.12
C SER A 11 -11.40 1.28 13.31
N ASP A 12 -11.49 2.53 12.94
CA ASP A 12 -10.45 3.52 13.20
C ASP A 12 -10.01 3.47 14.68
N GLU A 13 -10.90 3.02 15.58
CA GLU A 13 -10.64 2.74 16.98
C GLU A 13 -9.66 1.58 17.20
N MET A 14 -9.77 0.46 16.48
CA MET A 14 -8.80 -0.65 16.58
C MET A 14 -7.39 -0.26 16.06
N ILE A 15 -7.35 0.58 15.02
CA ILE A 15 -6.07 1.09 14.50
C ILE A 15 -5.47 2.10 15.48
N ALA A 16 -6.29 2.98 16.04
CA ALA A 16 -5.91 3.93 17.06
C ALA A 16 -5.47 3.22 18.36
N GLU A 17 -6.18 2.17 18.77
CA GLU A 17 -5.83 1.35 19.93
C GLU A 17 -4.48 0.64 19.72
N ARG A 18 -4.24 0.08 18.54
CA ARG A 18 -2.93 -0.50 18.19
C ARG A 18 -1.79 0.52 18.22
N ARG A 19 -2.07 1.78 17.91
CA ARG A 19 -1.12 2.90 17.95
C ARG A 19 -1.13 3.63 19.30
N GLY A 20 -2.04 3.27 20.23
CA GLY A 20 -2.23 3.98 21.50
C GLY A 20 -2.91 5.35 21.37
N GLY A 21 -3.61 5.60 20.27
CA GLY A 21 -4.29 6.86 19.98
C GLY A 21 -5.79 6.83 20.29
N SER A 22 -6.42 8.01 20.36
CA SER A 22 -7.84 8.17 20.68
C SER A 22 -8.79 7.97 19.48
N GLY A 23 -8.31 7.68 18.30
CA GLY A 23 -9.10 7.55 17.06
C GLY A 23 -9.61 8.87 16.48
N LYS A 24 -9.43 10.00 17.16
CA LYS A 24 -9.90 11.33 16.73
C LYS A 24 -8.73 12.25 16.37
N MET A 25 -8.96 13.14 15.39
CA MET A 25 -7.99 14.19 15.09
C MET A 25 -7.90 15.17 16.26
N PRO A 26 -6.69 15.48 16.76
CA PRO A 26 -6.51 16.49 17.81
C PRO A 26 -6.94 17.87 17.31
N THR A 27 -7.69 18.60 18.15
CA THR A 27 -8.17 19.96 17.83
C THR A 27 -7.04 20.98 17.72
N ASP A 28 -5.92 20.72 18.38
CA ASP A 28 -4.74 21.60 18.43
C ASP A 28 -3.81 21.44 17.22
N MET A 29 -4.14 20.55 16.28
CA MET A 29 -3.30 20.29 15.09
C MET A 29 -3.40 21.45 14.09
N PRO A 30 -2.28 21.93 13.53
CA PRO A 30 -2.29 22.91 12.46
C PRO A 30 -3.18 22.48 11.31
N SER A 31 -4.03 23.36 10.82
CA SER A 31 -5.04 23.04 9.80
C SER A 31 -4.46 22.49 8.49
N TRP A 32 -3.25 22.95 8.10
CA TRP A 32 -2.56 22.45 6.91
C TRP A 32 -2.10 20.99 7.08
N MET A 33 -1.59 20.63 8.28
CA MET A 33 -1.13 19.27 8.59
C MET A 33 -2.33 18.31 8.62
N ALA A 34 -3.41 18.68 9.31
CA ALA A 34 -4.64 17.89 9.37
C ALA A 34 -5.22 17.65 7.96
N LYS A 35 -5.32 18.71 7.14
CA LYS A 35 -5.80 18.60 5.75
C LYS A 35 -4.92 17.69 4.90
N SER A 36 -3.59 17.80 5.01
CA SER A 36 -2.65 16.96 4.26
C SER A 36 -2.82 15.49 4.62
N ILE A 37 -2.85 15.15 5.91
CA ILE A 37 -3.07 13.78 6.39
C ILE A 37 -4.40 13.23 5.84
N VAL A 38 -5.50 13.96 6.03
CA VAL A 38 -6.83 13.53 5.58
C VAL A 38 -6.89 13.29 4.08
N ASN A 39 -6.35 14.22 3.29
CA ASN A 39 -6.39 14.11 1.83
C ASN A 39 -5.56 12.93 1.31
N ILE A 40 -4.35 12.74 1.86
CA ILE A 40 -3.48 11.63 1.48
C ILE A 40 -4.11 10.29 1.89
N ASP A 41 -4.61 10.17 3.11
CA ASP A 41 -5.26 8.95 3.60
C ASP A 41 -6.53 8.64 2.79
N LYS A 42 -7.35 9.65 2.44
CA LYS A 42 -8.51 9.48 1.57
C LYS A 42 -8.12 9.02 0.16
N PHE A 43 -7.06 9.60 -0.40
CA PHE A 43 -6.52 9.20 -1.70
C PHE A 43 -6.04 7.74 -1.68
N SER A 44 -5.30 7.33 -0.64
CA SER A 44 -4.84 5.95 -0.49
C SER A 44 -6.00 4.96 -0.31
N LYS A 45 -7.05 5.34 0.42
CA LYS A 45 -8.28 4.54 0.55
C LYS A 45 -8.97 4.35 -0.80
N TRP A 46 -9.07 5.42 -1.58
CA TRP A 46 -9.66 5.37 -2.92
C TRP A 46 -8.87 4.45 -3.86
N ILE A 47 -7.53 4.61 -3.90
CA ILE A 47 -6.66 3.70 -4.67
C ILE A 47 -6.85 2.25 -4.21
N GLY A 48 -6.82 2.00 -2.91
CA GLY A 48 -7.02 0.66 -2.35
C GLY A 48 -8.34 0.02 -2.82
N SER A 49 -9.43 0.80 -2.83
CA SER A 49 -10.73 0.34 -3.33
C SER A 49 -10.68 -0.01 -4.82
N VAL A 50 -10.01 0.81 -5.64
CA VAL A 50 -9.86 0.55 -7.08
C VAL A 50 -8.99 -0.69 -7.31
N VAL A 51 -7.88 -0.79 -6.59
CA VAL A 51 -6.92 -1.91 -6.71
C VAL A 51 -7.55 -3.24 -6.30
N CYS A 52 -8.46 -3.25 -5.32
CA CYS A 52 -9.18 -4.46 -4.93
C CYS A 52 -9.96 -5.09 -6.11
N TRP A 53 -10.45 -4.29 -7.06
CA TRP A 53 -11.15 -4.81 -8.24
C TRP A 53 -10.25 -5.63 -9.18
N ILE A 54 -8.91 -5.47 -9.08
CA ILE A 54 -7.94 -6.30 -9.82
C ILE A 54 -8.06 -7.78 -9.41
N LEU A 55 -8.56 -8.05 -8.21
CA LEU A 55 -8.76 -9.41 -7.73
C LEU A 55 -9.78 -10.19 -8.58
N MET A 56 -10.81 -9.54 -9.12
CA MET A 56 -11.82 -10.20 -9.95
C MET A 56 -11.25 -10.80 -11.24
N PRO A 57 -10.57 -10.05 -12.12
CA PRO A 57 -9.94 -10.63 -13.30
C PRO A 57 -8.83 -11.63 -12.94
N LEU A 58 -8.13 -11.47 -11.80
CA LEU A 58 -7.14 -12.43 -11.34
C LEU A 58 -7.78 -13.78 -11.02
N ILE A 59 -8.86 -13.79 -10.24
CA ILE A 59 -9.61 -15.02 -9.91
C ILE A 59 -10.16 -15.67 -11.18
N PHE A 60 -10.73 -14.86 -12.08
CA PHE A 60 -11.25 -15.36 -13.36
C PHE A 60 -10.16 -16.02 -14.19
N ALA A 61 -9.00 -15.37 -14.38
CA ALA A 61 -7.90 -15.91 -15.18
C ALA A 61 -7.37 -17.23 -14.61
N MET A 62 -7.18 -17.30 -13.28
CA MET A 62 -6.70 -18.51 -12.62
C MET A 62 -7.71 -19.64 -12.67
N THR A 63 -8.99 -19.35 -12.43
CA THR A 63 -10.07 -20.35 -12.48
C THR A 63 -10.22 -20.89 -13.90
N TYR A 64 -10.23 -20.00 -14.90
CA TYR A 64 -10.31 -20.39 -16.29
C TYR A 64 -9.14 -21.31 -16.70
N GLU A 65 -7.92 -20.97 -16.34
CA GLU A 65 -6.73 -21.81 -16.62
C GLU A 65 -6.86 -23.22 -16.00
N VAL A 66 -7.31 -23.28 -14.73
CA VAL A 66 -7.48 -24.60 -14.05
C VAL A 66 -8.55 -25.43 -14.75
N LEU A 67 -9.69 -24.85 -15.14
CA LEU A 67 -10.75 -25.54 -15.84
C LEU A 67 -10.31 -25.98 -17.25
N ALA A 68 -9.68 -25.09 -18.00
CA ALA A 68 -9.16 -25.38 -19.34
C ALA A 68 -8.15 -26.54 -19.31
N ARG A 69 -7.25 -26.52 -18.35
CA ARG A 69 -6.21 -27.57 -18.19
C ARG A 69 -6.80 -28.91 -17.74
N LYS A 70 -7.73 -28.89 -16.77
CA LYS A 70 -8.25 -30.12 -16.14
C LYS A 70 -9.38 -30.76 -16.91
N LEU A 71 -10.31 -29.99 -17.46
CA LEU A 71 -11.49 -30.50 -18.15
C LEU A 71 -11.26 -30.69 -19.65
N PHE A 72 -10.53 -29.75 -20.29
CA PHE A 72 -10.35 -29.75 -21.72
C PHE A 72 -8.96 -30.20 -22.16
N LEU A 73 -8.02 -30.48 -21.22
CA LEU A 73 -6.62 -30.82 -21.51
C LEU A 73 -5.91 -29.82 -22.42
N ALA A 74 -6.43 -28.56 -22.43
CA ALA A 74 -5.98 -27.46 -23.27
C ALA A 74 -5.44 -26.30 -22.42
N PRO A 75 -4.20 -26.36 -21.92
CA PRO A 75 -3.61 -25.29 -21.13
C PRO A 75 -3.53 -23.99 -21.95
N THR A 76 -3.77 -22.86 -21.31
CA THR A 76 -3.69 -21.54 -21.95
C THR A 76 -2.26 -21.01 -21.95
N ILE A 77 -1.88 -20.28 -23.01
CA ILE A 77 -0.53 -19.69 -23.13
C ILE A 77 -0.42 -18.34 -22.42
N TRP A 78 -1.55 -17.70 -22.07
CA TRP A 78 -1.62 -16.31 -21.59
C TRP A 78 -1.97 -16.19 -20.11
N ALA A 79 -2.71 -17.15 -19.54
CA ALA A 79 -3.27 -17.01 -18.20
C ALA A 79 -2.17 -16.90 -17.12
N TYR A 80 -1.05 -17.57 -17.30
CA TYR A 80 0.09 -17.48 -16.37
C TYR A 80 0.64 -16.05 -16.29
N ASP A 81 0.92 -15.43 -17.45
CA ASP A 81 1.49 -14.09 -17.50
C ASP A 81 0.52 -13.02 -17.01
N ILE A 82 -0.76 -13.11 -17.40
CA ILE A 82 -1.80 -12.20 -16.92
C ILE A 82 -1.96 -12.32 -15.41
N SER A 83 -2.01 -13.54 -14.86
CA SER A 83 -2.12 -13.75 -13.41
C SER A 83 -0.92 -13.15 -12.68
N ARG A 84 0.30 -13.33 -13.19
CA ARG A 84 1.52 -12.74 -12.63
C ARG A 84 1.47 -11.21 -12.65
N PHE A 85 1.02 -10.61 -13.75
CA PHE A 85 0.91 -9.15 -13.88
C PHE A 85 -0.16 -8.56 -12.96
N LEU A 86 -1.33 -9.19 -12.90
CA LEU A 86 -2.42 -8.74 -12.02
C LEU A 86 -2.04 -8.90 -10.55
N TYR A 87 -1.40 -9.99 -10.18
CA TYR A 87 -0.91 -10.23 -8.83
C TYR A 87 0.17 -9.21 -8.43
N GLY A 88 1.17 -8.99 -9.31
CA GLY A 88 2.19 -7.98 -9.09
C GLY A 88 1.61 -6.56 -8.96
N ALA A 89 0.67 -6.20 -9.83
CA ALA A 89 -0.03 -4.91 -9.77
C ALA A 89 -0.82 -4.76 -8.47
N LEU A 90 -1.56 -5.80 -8.04
CA LEU A 90 -2.31 -5.80 -6.78
C LEU A 90 -1.42 -5.50 -5.59
N PHE A 91 -0.26 -6.18 -5.49
CA PHE A 91 0.67 -5.97 -4.38
C PHE A 91 1.35 -4.61 -4.43
N MET A 92 1.86 -4.20 -5.59
CA MET A 92 2.61 -2.95 -5.72
C MET A 92 1.71 -1.72 -5.50
N LEU A 93 0.55 -1.69 -6.14
CA LEU A 93 -0.38 -0.57 -6.01
C LEU A 93 -1.11 -0.58 -4.65
N GLY A 94 -1.36 -1.76 -4.08
CA GLY A 94 -1.99 -1.92 -2.77
C GLY A 94 -1.09 -1.56 -1.59
N ALA A 95 0.24 -1.53 -1.77
CA ALA A 95 1.19 -1.28 -0.69
C ALA A 95 0.97 0.06 0.03
N GLY A 96 0.66 1.13 -0.71
CA GLY A 96 0.34 2.45 -0.13
C GLY A 96 -0.92 2.41 0.75
N TYR A 97 -1.94 1.69 0.32
CA TYR A 97 -3.16 1.49 1.11
C TYR A 97 -2.87 0.66 2.38
N ALA A 98 -2.10 -0.41 2.29
CA ALA A 98 -1.69 -1.21 3.44
C ALA A 98 -0.91 -0.37 4.47
N LEU A 99 -0.05 0.55 3.99
CA LEU A 99 0.65 1.50 4.86
C LEU A 99 -0.32 2.44 5.56
N SER A 100 -1.34 2.97 4.86
CA SER A 100 -2.35 3.87 5.45
C SER A 100 -3.14 3.20 6.58
N ARG A 101 -3.35 1.88 6.48
CA ARG A 101 -4.03 1.09 7.50
C ARG A 101 -3.15 0.64 8.66
N GLY A 102 -1.87 1.02 8.65
CA GLY A 102 -0.93 0.61 9.69
C GLY A 102 -0.65 -0.90 9.73
N VAL A 103 -1.01 -1.63 8.66
CA VAL A 103 -0.83 -3.08 8.56
C VAL A 103 0.60 -3.45 8.14
N HIS A 104 1.45 -2.46 7.87
CA HIS A 104 2.86 -2.71 7.63
C HIS A 104 3.51 -3.37 8.85
N ILE A 105 4.36 -4.36 8.58
CA ILE A 105 5.04 -5.15 9.60
C ILE A 105 5.84 -4.19 10.50
N ARG A 106 5.29 -3.91 11.67
CA ARG A 106 5.98 -3.29 12.78
C ARG A 106 6.28 -4.39 13.78
N ALA A 107 7.40 -4.30 14.46
CA ALA A 107 7.68 -5.16 15.60
C ALA A 107 6.78 -4.75 16.78
N ASP A 108 5.47 -4.88 16.64
CA ASP A 108 4.44 -4.40 17.58
C ASP A 108 4.68 -4.90 19.00
N PHE A 109 5.27 -6.09 19.15
CA PHE A 109 5.57 -6.66 20.46
C PHE A 109 6.63 -5.87 21.23
N LEU A 110 7.61 -5.25 20.55
CA LEU A 110 8.60 -4.37 21.16
C LEU A 110 8.04 -2.96 21.39
N TYR A 111 7.17 -2.53 20.46
CA TYR A 111 6.63 -1.17 20.40
C TYR A 111 5.66 -0.86 21.53
N ARG A 112 4.83 -1.83 21.94
CA ARG A 112 3.83 -1.66 22.99
C ARG A 112 4.41 -1.26 24.34
N ASN A 113 5.68 -1.55 24.59
CA ASN A 113 6.34 -1.23 25.86
C ASN A 113 6.85 0.22 25.95
N PHE A 114 6.86 0.96 24.85
CA PHE A 114 7.35 2.34 24.83
C PHE A 114 6.20 3.35 24.98
N LYS A 115 6.52 4.49 25.62
CA LYS A 115 5.60 5.64 25.70
C LYS A 115 5.35 6.18 24.29
N THR A 116 4.14 6.71 24.03
CA THR A 116 3.73 7.22 22.72
C THR A 116 4.70 8.24 22.13
N LYS A 117 5.28 9.12 22.94
CA LYS A 117 6.33 10.06 22.48
C LYS A 117 7.57 9.37 21.93
N THR A 118 8.03 8.31 22.61
CA THR A 118 9.19 7.53 22.18
C THR A 118 8.91 6.77 20.90
N GLN A 119 7.71 6.21 20.78
CA GLN A 119 7.24 5.57 19.54
C GLN A 119 7.25 6.55 18.38
N GLY A 120 6.64 7.72 18.55
CA GLY A 120 6.60 8.77 17.53
C GLY A 120 7.99 9.24 17.11
N LEU A 121 8.93 9.37 18.07
CA LEU A 121 10.30 9.79 17.79
C LEU A 121 11.08 8.73 17.00
N ILE A 122 10.96 7.48 17.37
CA ILE A 122 11.59 6.36 16.65
C ILE A 122 11.05 6.29 15.23
N ASP A 123 9.71 6.31 15.06
CA ASP A 123 9.08 6.27 13.75
C ASP A 123 9.53 7.45 12.89
N PHE A 124 9.53 8.66 13.43
CA PHE A 124 9.94 9.86 12.71
C PHE A 124 11.36 9.71 12.13
N TRP A 125 12.33 9.26 12.94
CA TRP A 125 13.70 9.07 12.47
C TRP A 125 13.84 7.91 11.50
N LEU A 126 13.11 6.81 11.69
CA LEU A 126 13.11 5.69 10.75
C LEU A 126 12.52 6.09 9.39
N TYR A 127 11.42 6.84 9.38
CA TYR A 127 10.87 7.37 8.13
C TYR A 127 11.84 8.32 7.43
N LEU A 128 12.47 9.24 8.18
CA LEU A 128 13.34 10.26 7.61
C LEU A 128 14.67 9.70 7.10
N LEU A 129 15.31 8.79 7.84
CA LEU A 129 16.68 8.32 7.55
C LEU A 129 16.72 7.06 6.67
N PHE A 130 15.71 6.19 6.77
CA PHE A 130 15.73 4.91 6.06
C PHE A 130 14.63 4.82 5.00
N TYR A 131 13.40 5.14 5.36
CA TYR A 131 12.27 4.98 4.46
C TYR A 131 12.35 5.91 3.25
N PHE A 132 12.46 7.23 3.46
CA PHE A 132 12.52 8.18 2.36
C PHE A 132 13.77 8.04 1.50
N PRO A 133 14.99 8.00 2.04
CA PRO A 133 16.18 7.83 1.21
C PRO A 133 16.16 6.51 0.44
N GLY A 134 15.73 5.41 1.08
CA GLY A 134 15.63 4.11 0.43
C GLY A 134 14.63 4.12 -0.73
N LEU A 135 13.43 4.66 -0.52
CA LEU A 135 12.42 4.76 -1.59
C LEU A 135 12.79 5.76 -2.69
N ILE A 136 13.49 6.86 -2.38
CA ILE A 136 13.95 7.82 -3.39
C ILE A 136 15.00 7.18 -4.31
N VAL A 137 15.97 6.46 -3.74
CA VAL A 137 16.96 5.71 -4.53
C VAL A 137 16.25 4.63 -5.36
N PHE A 138 15.30 3.91 -4.77
CA PHE A 138 14.54 2.89 -5.48
C PHE A 138 13.68 3.49 -6.59
N LEU A 139 13.06 4.65 -6.38
CA LEU A 139 12.32 5.39 -7.39
C LEU A 139 13.23 5.75 -8.58
N TYR A 140 14.40 6.33 -8.29
CA TYR A 140 15.37 6.71 -9.33
C TYR A 140 15.78 5.52 -10.19
N MET A 141 16.13 4.38 -9.57
CA MET A 141 16.49 3.16 -10.29
C MET A 141 15.31 2.61 -11.11
N THR A 142 14.09 2.68 -10.55
CA THR A 142 12.90 2.15 -11.21
C THR A 142 12.50 2.98 -12.44
N ILE A 143 12.72 4.29 -12.45
CA ILE A 143 12.49 5.14 -13.62
C ILE A 143 13.33 4.64 -14.80
N GLY A 144 14.64 4.47 -14.60
CA GLY A 144 15.53 3.94 -15.63
C GLY A 144 15.14 2.53 -16.08
N PHE A 145 14.66 1.70 -15.14
CA PHE A 145 14.23 0.34 -15.42
C PHE A 145 12.97 0.28 -16.32
N VAL A 146 12.01 1.21 -16.09
CA VAL A 146 10.81 1.35 -16.92
C VAL A 146 11.16 1.91 -18.29
N GLU A 147 11.96 2.99 -18.35
CA GLU A 147 12.39 3.62 -19.58
C GLU A 147 13.11 2.64 -20.50
N GLU A 148 14.06 1.88 -19.97
CA GLU A 148 14.81 0.89 -20.73
C GLU A 148 13.91 -0.24 -21.27
N SER A 149 12.93 -0.69 -20.47
CA SER A 149 11.96 -1.70 -20.88
C SER A 149 11.08 -1.24 -22.03
N ILE A 150 10.66 0.04 -22.01
CA ILE A 150 9.88 0.64 -23.10
C ILE A 150 10.75 0.81 -24.35
N ARG A 151 11.97 1.34 -24.19
CA ARG A 151 12.90 1.62 -25.29
C ARG A 151 13.29 0.36 -26.05
N ARG A 152 13.54 -0.74 -25.33
CA ARG A 152 13.92 -2.03 -25.93
C ARG A 152 12.73 -2.87 -26.40
N GLY A 153 11.48 -2.46 -26.06
CA GLY A 153 10.32 -3.29 -26.35
C GLY A 153 10.39 -4.66 -25.66
N GLU A 154 10.89 -4.69 -24.43
CA GLU A 154 11.18 -5.91 -23.67
C GLU A 154 9.95 -6.81 -23.56
N ARG A 155 10.12 -8.09 -23.89
CA ARG A 155 9.09 -9.12 -23.81
C ARG A 155 9.46 -10.20 -22.81
N GLY A 156 8.44 -10.76 -22.15
CA GLY A 156 8.61 -11.93 -21.28
C GLY A 156 9.02 -13.15 -22.10
N MET A 157 9.95 -13.93 -21.57
CA MET A 157 10.42 -15.18 -22.21
C MET A 157 9.89 -16.43 -21.52
N ASP A 158 9.01 -16.26 -20.52
CA ASP A 158 8.53 -17.37 -19.69
C ASP A 158 7.45 -18.21 -20.38
N THR A 159 6.75 -17.61 -21.36
CA THR A 159 5.70 -18.27 -22.13
C THR A 159 5.82 -17.98 -23.62
N THR A 160 5.18 -18.78 -24.44
CA THR A 160 5.10 -18.56 -25.89
C THR A 160 4.30 -17.31 -26.27
N TRP A 161 3.54 -16.75 -25.37
CA TRP A 161 2.78 -15.50 -25.60
C TRP A 161 3.66 -14.27 -25.62
N MET A 162 4.80 -14.27 -24.93
CA MET A 162 5.80 -13.19 -24.90
C MET A 162 5.21 -11.79 -24.69
N PRO A 163 4.49 -11.54 -23.57
CA PRO A 163 3.87 -10.22 -23.30
C PRO A 163 4.93 -9.14 -23.10
N TYR A 164 4.56 -7.90 -23.36
CA TYR A 164 5.41 -6.76 -23.01
C TYR A 164 5.57 -6.65 -21.49
N MET A 165 6.78 -6.37 -21.02
CA MET A 165 7.11 -6.31 -19.59
C MET A 165 6.92 -4.90 -18.98
N TRP A 166 6.86 -3.85 -19.80
CA TRP A 166 6.73 -2.49 -19.32
C TRP A 166 5.48 -2.21 -18.45
N PRO A 167 4.30 -2.86 -18.64
CA PRO A 167 3.13 -2.56 -17.81
C PRO A 167 3.35 -2.91 -16.34
N ILE A 168 3.92 -4.08 -16.05
CA ILE A 168 4.18 -4.49 -14.67
C ILE A 168 5.26 -3.63 -14.01
N LYS A 169 6.29 -3.23 -14.78
CA LYS A 169 7.33 -2.31 -14.32
C LYS A 169 6.75 -0.92 -14.01
N THR A 170 5.80 -0.45 -14.82
CA THR A 170 5.08 0.81 -14.54
C THR A 170 4.22 0.71 -13.28
N CYS A 171 3.57 -0.43 -13.02
CA CYS A 171 2.86 -0.65 -11.76
C CYS A 171 3.80 -0.59 -10.54
N LEU A 172 5.04 -1.10 -10.67
CA LEU A 172 6.07 -0.96 -9.64
C LEU A 172 6.40 0.51 -9.38
N LEU A 173 6.64 1.29 -10.45
CA LEU A 173 6.92 2.73 -10.36
C LEU A 173 5.79 3.48 -9.64
N LEU A 174 4.54 3.26 -10.05
CA LEU A 174 3.38 3.86 -9.42
C LEU A 174 3.22 3.45 -7.95
N GLY A 175 3.49 2.18 -7.64
CA GLY A 175 3.45 1.68 -6.26
C GLY A 175 4.46 2.40 -5.36
N ILE A 176 5.67 2.65 -5.84
CA ILE A 176 6.70 3.40 -5.09
C ILE A 176 6.23 4.85 -4.87
N ILE A 177 5.65 5.49 -5.88
CA ILE A 177 5.11 6.86 -5.75
C ILE A 177 4.01 6.89 -4.70
N PHE A 178 3.08 5.91 -4.71
CA PHE A 178 2.01 5.83 -3.71
C PHE A 178 2.54 5.59 -2.31
N LEU A 179 3.59 4.77 -2.17
CA LEU A 179 4.28 4.57 -0.89
C LEU A 179 4.92 5.86 -0.39
N LEU A 180 5.60 6.63 -1.25
CA LEU A 180 6.19 7.92 -0.87
C LEU A 180 5.13 8.92 -0.41
N VAL A 181 4.01 9.01 -1.13
CA VAL A 181 2.90 9.92 -0.77
C VAL A 181 2.31 9.52 0.57
N GLN A 182 2.03 8.22 0.78
CA GLN A 182 1.49 7.75 2.05
C GLN A 182 2.51 7.84 3.18
N GLY A 183 3.79 7.56 2.90
CA GLY A 183 4.88 7.72 3.86
C GLY A 183 4.97 9.15 4.41
N PHE A 184 4.69 10.16 3.57
CA PHE A 184 4.64 11.55 4.02
C PHE A 184 3.50 11.79 5.04
N SER A 185 2.33 11.19 4.84
CA SER A 185 1.24 11.23 5.85
C SER A 185 1.69 10.60 7.16
N GLU A 186 2.32 9.42 7.11
CA GLU A 186 2.81 8.72 8.30
C GLU A 186 3.94 9.50 9.01
N LEU A 187 4.82 10.17 8.27
CA LEU A 187 5.84 11.05 8.84
C LEU A 187 5.22 12.20 9.64
N LEU A 188 4.18 12.84 9.10
CA LEU A 188 3.45 13.91 9.79
C LEU A 188 2.77 13.41 11.06
N LYS A 189 2.16 12.22 11.01
CA LYS A 189 1.54 11.57 12.18
C LYS A 189 2.59 11.26 13.26
N SER A 190 3.74 10.73 12.85
CA SER A 190 4.85 10.40 13.76
C SER A 190 5.45 11.65 14.40
N TYR A 191 5.60 12.73 13.64
CA TYR A 191 6.07 14.03 14.15
C TYR A 191 5.11 14.58 15.23
N TRP A 192 3.81 14.50 14.98
CA TRP A 192 2.81 14.93 15.95
C TRP A 192 2.87 14.08 17.23
N ALA A 193 2.93 12.76 17.09
CA ALA A 193 3.01 11.85 18.22
C ALA A 193 4.28 12.07 19.07
N ALA A 194 5.41 12.37 18.43
CA ALA A 194 6.66 12.69 19.13
C ALA A 194 6.53 13.98 19.98
N ASN A 195 5.84 15.01 19.47
CA ASN A 195 5.71 16.30 20.17
C ASN A 195 4.63 16.28 21.25
N LYS A 196 3.44 15.79 20.93
CA LYS A 196 2.27 15.86 21.80
C LYS A 196 2.03 14.61 22.63
N GLY A 197 2.56 13.45 22.19
CA GLY A 197 2.39 12.18 22.89
C GLY A 197 1.05 11.51 22.64
N GLU A 198 0.36 11.90 21.57
CA GLU A 198 -0.91 11.34 21.13
C GLU A 198 -0.86 11.08 19.61
N TRP A 199 -1.33 9.91 19.18
CA TRP A 199 -1.46 9.60 17.78
C TRP A 199 -2.70 10.28 17.20
N PRO A 200 -2.59 10.99 16.06
CA PRO A 200 -3.77 11.48 15.36
C PRO A 200 -4.55 10.29 14.81
N GLY A 201 -5.86 10.26 15.11
CA GLY A 201 -6.74 9.22 14.58
C GLY A 201 -7.08 9.42 13.10
N GLU A 202 -7.65 8.38 12.49
CA GLU A 202 -8.24 8.50 11.16
C GLU A 202 -9.52 9.34 11.23
N THR A 203 -9.67 10.29 10.32
CA THR A 203 -10.96 10.98 10.11
C THR A 203 -11.85 10.09 9.25
N LYS A 204 -13.09 9.91 9.72
CA LYS A 204 -14.16 9.28 8.95
C LYS A 204 -14.50 10.05 7.70
#